data_b7bc925662f5ffefd38b1ce07d6e4fe0
#
_entry.id   b7bc925662f5ffefd38b1ce07d6e4fe0
#
_cell.length_a   1.000
_cell.length_b   1.000
_cell.length_c   1.000
_cell.angle_alpha   90.00
_cell.angle_beta   90.00
_cell.angle_gamma   90.00
#
_symmetry.space_group_name_H-M   'P 1'
#
loop_
_entity.id
_entity.type
_entity.pdbx_description
1 polymer ?
#
loop_
_entity_poly.entity_id
_entity_poly.type
_entity_poly.pdbx_seq_one_letter_code
_entity_poly.pdbx_strand_id
1 'polypeptide(L)'
;MIELLLESLMLIARWDVAIALLIGAIGGVIIGAIPGVGPAVAIAILLPATYKLEPLVGLTLLLGIYGAALYGGAIPAILINTPGTPVNALTTYDGHPIARRGEPRRALSLAYSASFIGGILSVLALIFLTPKLAAVAPYFGSRDILMAALLGLVLVILTHRGQTLAAAALVGMGVFITVVGMEPFRLTDRFVFGLPWLRGGLALIPAVLGLFAISQAFILLQSSDAPRQIPKVTGSPFAGLFEVFRRLKRVALCSSGFGIIMGIIPGVGEFLAQFFSYGLAQKLSKTPEKFGKGSSEG
;
A
#
# COMPACT_ATOMS: atom_id res chain seq x y z
N MET A 1 15.15 -26.04 10.82
CA MET A 1 14.66 -24.63 10.83
C MET A 1 15.79 -23.63 11.03
N ILE A 2 16.65 -23.79 12.05
CA ILE A 2 17.81 -22.89 12.28
C ILE A 2 18.81 -22.99 11.13
N GLU A 3 19.12 -24.19 10.64
CA GLU A 3 20.00 -24.40 9.49
C GLU A 3 19.48 -23.74 8.21
N LEU A 4 18.19 -23.89 7.93
CA LEU A 4 17.53 -23.22 6.80
C LEU A 4 17.58 -21.68 6.90
N LEU A 5 17.47 -21.15 8.12
CA LEU A 5 17.58 -19.70 8.34
C LEU A 5 19.02 -19.21 8.13
N LEU A 6 20.01 -19.98 8.60
CA LEU A 6 21.43 -19.65 8.38
C LEU A 6 21.81 -19.73 6.90
N GLU A 7 21.35 -20.76 6.19
CA GLU A 7 21.55 -20.91 4.76
C GLU A 7 20.89 -19.74 4.00
N SER A 8 19.66 -19.38 4.33
CA SER A 8 18.97 -18.23 3.74
C SER A 8 19.69 -16.91 4.00
N LEU A 9 20.24 -16.72 5.21
CA LEU A 9 21.03 -15.53 5.54
C LEU A 9 22.33 -15.46 4.73
N MET A 10 23.00 -16.59 4.51
CA MET A 10 24.20 -16.64 3.66
C MET A 10 23.87 -16.33 2.20
N LEU A 11 22.72 -16.78 1.69
CA LEU A 11 22.26 -16.45 0.34
C LEU A 11 21.97 -14.95 0.18
N ILE A 12 21.36 -14.31 1.17
CA ILE A 12 21.08 -12.87 1.14
C ILE A 12 22.37 -12.04 1.29
N ALA A 13 23.38 -12.56 1.98
CA ALA A 13 24.66 -11.89 2.16
C ALA A 13 25.55 -11.88 0.89
N ARG A 14 25.16 -12.54 -0.19
CA ARG A 14 25.83 -12.45 -1.49
C ARG A 14 25.80 -11.01 -2.03
N TRP A 15 26.90 -10.56 -2.58
CA TRP A 15 27.04 -9.19 -3.09
C TRP A 15 26.04 -8.83 -4.18
N ASP A 16 25.77 -9.74 -5.11
CA ASP A 16 24.83 -9.55 -6.20
C ASP A 16 23.38 -9.41 -5.69
N VAL A 17 23.00 -10.20 -4.69
CA VAL A 17 21.69 -10.14 -4.01
C VAL A 17 21.57 -8.83 -3.22
N ALA A 18 22.60 -8.42 -2.49
CA ALA A 18 22.61 -7.17 -1.74
C ALA A 18 22.51 -5.94 -2.66
N ILE A 19 23.22 -5.94 -3.79
CA ILE A 19 23.12 -4.87 -4.80
C ILE A 19 21.72 -4.85 -5.42
N ALA A 20 21.15 -6.00 -5.77
CA ALA A 20 19.81 -6.10 -6.31
C ALA A 20 18.76 -5.53 -5.31
N LEU A 21 18.90 -5.85 -4.02
CA LEU A 21 18.04 -5.31 -2.97
C LEU A 21 18.18 -3.78 -2.87
N LEU A 22 19.39 -3.24 -2.89
CA LEU A 22 19.62 -1.79 -2.83
C LEU A 22 19.05 -1.06 -4.04
N ILE A 23 19.27 -1.58 -5.25
CA ILE A 23 18.72 -1.00 -6.48
C ILE A 23 17.19 -1.07 -6.43
N GLY A 24 16.63 -2.21 -6.01
CA GLY A 24 15.21 -2.41 -5.81
C GLY A 24 14.63 -1.43 -4.80
N ALA A 25 15.29 -1.27 -3.65
CA ALA A 25 14.84 -0.36 -2.61
C ALA A 25 14.86 1.11 -3.05
N ILE A 26 15.96 1.57 -3.66
CA ILE A 26 16.06 2.96 -4.14
C ILE A 26 15.05 3.21 -5.26
N GLY A 27 15.00 2.32 -6.27
CA GLY A 27 14.05 2.41 -7.37
C GLY A 27 12.61 2.36 -6.90
N GLY A 28 12.32 1.48 -5.95
CA GLY A 28 10.99 1.34 -5.34
C GLY A 28 10.53 2.63 -4.64
N VAL A 29 11.37 3.23 -3.81
CA VAL A 29 11.02 4.51 -3.15
C VAL A 29 10.72 5.60 -4.19
N ILE A 30 11.56 5.72 -5.23
CA ILE A 30 11.35 6.72 -6.29
C ILE A 30 10.02 6.48 -7.01
N ILE A 31 9.78 5.23 -7.44
CA ILE A 31 8.56 4.87 -8.17
C ILE A 31 7.33 5.02 -7.27
N GLY A 32 7.39 4.58 -6.03
CA GLY A 32 6.30 4.71 -5.08
C GLY A 32 5.95 6.15 -4.75
N ALA A 33 6.92 7.07 -4.83
CA ALA A 33 6.69 8.50 -4.65
C ALA A 33 5.97 9.17 -5.84
N ILE A 34 5.86 8.46 -6.97
CA ILE A 34 5.11 8.96 -8.15
C ILE A 34 3.63 8.55 -8.01
N PRO A 35 2.70 9.51 -7.82
CA PRO A 35 1.29 9.18 -7.69
C PRO A 35 0.76 8.40 -8.89
N GLY A 36 0.05 7.30 -8.62
CA GLY A 36 -0.53 6.46 -9.65
C GLY A 36 0.40 5.39 -10.24
N VAL A 37 1.70 5.41 -9.93
CA VAL A 37 2.65 4.38 -10.36
C VAL A 37 2.93 3.45 -9.16
N GLY A 38 2.03 2.54 -8.90
CA GLY A 38 2.20 1.59 -7.79
C GLY A 38 3.28 0.52 -8.04
N PRO A 39 3.62 -0.27 -7.01
CA PRO A 39 4.65 -1.31 -7.10
C PRO A 39 4.36 -2.36 -8.18
N ALA A 40 3.08 -2.68 -8.42
CA ALA A 40 2.68 -3.63 -9.45
C ALA A 40 3.11 -3.18 -10.85
N VAL A 41 3.00 -1.89 -11.15
CA VAL A 41 3.42 -1.30 -12.43
C VAL A 41 4.93 -1.35 -12.56
N ALA A 42 5.66 -0.99 -11.52
CA ALA A 42 7.11 -1.06 -11.51
C ALA A 42 7.62 -2.48 -11.75
N ILE A 43 7.00 -3.47 -11.09
CA ILE A 43 7.31 -4.88 -11.30
C ILE A 43 7.01 -5.30 -12.74
N ALA A 44 5.85 -4.94 -13.29
CA ALA A 44 5.47 -5.30 -14.65
C ALA A 44 6.45 -4.75 -15.70
N ILE A 45 6.93 -3.52 -15.51
CA ILE A 45 7.92 -2.90 -16.41
C ILE A 45 9.30 -3.58 -16.30
N LEU A 46 9.72 -3.93 -15.10
CA LEU A 46 11.07 -4.43 -14.84
C LEU A 46 11.17 -5.96 -14.92
N LEU A 47 10.04 -6.68 -14.84
CA LEU A 47 10.02 -8.14 -14.92
C LEU A 47 10.76 -8.70 -16.15
N PRO A 48 10.59 -8.18 -17.39
CA PRO A 48 11.33 -8.67 -18.54
C PRO A 48 12.86 -8.52 -18.41
N ALA A 49 13.32 -7.47 -17.72
CA ALA A 49 14.75 -7.26 -17.49
C ALA A 49 15.34 -8.28 -16.50
N THR A 50 14.53 -8.78 -15.58
CA THR A 50 14.98 -9.79 -14.60
C THR A 50 15.17 -11.19 -15.19
N TYR A 51 14.63 -11.50 -16.36
CA TYR A 51 14.80 -12.82 -17.01
C TYR A 51 16.26 -13.15 -17.34
N LYS A 52 17.12 -12.15 -17.43
CA LYS A 52 18.57 -12.34 -17.66
C LYS A 52 19.37 -12.51 -16.36
N LEU A 53 18.73 -12.32 -15.22
CA LEU A 53 19.36 -12.43 -13.91
C LEU A 53 19.15 -13.82 -13.32
N GLU A 54 20.03 -14.20 -12.40
CA GLU A 54 19.81 -15.38 -11.58
C GLU A 54 18.46 -15.23 -10.83
N PRO A 55 17.64 -16.28 -10.71
CA PRO A 55 16.29 -16.19 -10.11
C PRO A 55 16.24 -15.52 -8.74
N LEU A 56 17.22 -15.81 -7.87
CA LEU A 56 17.30 -15.20 -6.54
C LEU A 56 17.55 -13.68 -6.62
N VAL A 57 18.45 -13.26 -7.50
CA VAL A 57 18.79 -11.84 -7.72
C VAL A 57 17.57 -11.09 -8.29
N GLY A 58 16.92 -11.67 -9.31
CA GLY A 58 15.72 -11.10 -9.93
C GLY A 58 14.56 -10.95 -8.94
N LEU A 59 14.28 -12.00 -8.16
CA LEU A 59 13.24 -11.97 -7.13
C LEU A 59 13.55 -10.94 -6.04
N THR A 60 14.80 -10.86 -5.59
CA THR A 60 15.21 -9.89 -4.56
C THR A 60 15.08 -8.45 -5.06
N LEU A 61 15.43 -8.20 -6.33
CA LEU A 61 15.21 -6.89 -6.96
C LEU A 61 13.73 -6.51 -6.95
N LEU A 62 12.85 -7.40 -7.40
CA LEU A 62 11.41 -7.14 -7.51
C LEU A 62 10.76 -7.00 -6.13
N LEU A 63 11.14 -7.81 -5.14
CA LEU A 63 10.67 -7.69 -3.76
C LEU A 63 11.14 -6.39 -3.11
N GLY A 64 12.40 -5.98 -3.38
CA GLY A 64 12.94 -4.70 -2.96
C GLY A 64 12.12 -3.52 -3.50
N ILE A 65 11.79 -3.56 -4.80
CA ILE A 65 10.92 -2.56 -5.44
C ILE A 65 9.54 -2.55 -4.78
N TYR A 66 8.92 -3.72 -4.59
CA TYR A 66 7.59 -3.83 -4.00
C TYR A 66 7.54 -3.20 -2.61
N GLY A 67 8.39 -3.67 -1.70
CA GLY A 67 8.42 -3.17 -0.34
C GLY A 67 8.74 -1.68 -0.26
N ALA A 68 9.77 -1.24 -0.98
CA ALA A 68 10.21 0.15 -0.95
C ALA A 68 9.21 1.12 -1.62
N ALA A 69 8.44 0.69 -2.62
CA ALA A 69 7.42 1.52 -3.25
C ALA A 69 6.27 1.83 -2.28
N LEU A 70 5.93 0.91 -1.39
CA LEU A 70 4.93 1.15 -0.34
C LEU A 70 5.40 2.23 0.64
N TYR A 71 6.68 2.24 0.99
CA TYR A 71 7.29 3.32 1.79
C TYR A 71 7.32 4.65 1.02
N GLY A 72 7.75 4.59 -0.25
CA GLY A 72 7.83 5.76 -1.12
C GLY A 72 6.49 6.47 -1.28
N GLY A 73 5.39 5.71 -1.35
CA GLY A 73 4.03 6.22 -1.50
C GLY A 73 3.54 7.07 -0.32
N ALA A 74 4.12 6.93 0.85
CA ALA A 74 3.81 7.77 2.01
C ALA A 74 4.35 9.22 1.86
N ILE A 75 5.40 9.42 1.07
CA ILE A 75 6.00 10.76 0.87
C ILE A 75 4.98 11.74 0.29
N PRO A 76 4.43 11.51 -0.91
CA PRO A 76 3.45 12.43 -1.50
C PRO A 76 2.13 12.43 -0.71
N ALA A 77 1.74 11.32 -0.09
CA ALA A 77 0.57 11.27 0.78
C ALA A 77 0.67 12.29 1.93
N ILE A 78 1.81 12.34 2.60
CA ILE A 78 2.05 13.23 3.74
C ILE A 78 2.31 14.66 3.28
N LEU A 79 3.17 14.86 2.28
CA LEU A 79 3.64 16.19 1.90
C LEU A 79 2.64 16.98 1.05
N ILE A 80 1.98 16.32 0.11
CA ILE A 80 1.10 16.98 -0.89
C ILE A 80 -0.33 16.45 -0.91
N ASN A 81 -0.72 15.64 0.08
CA ASN A 81 -2.07 15.06 0.20
C ASN A 81 -2.48 14.18 -1.00
N THR A 82 -1.52 13.58 -1.67
CA THR A 82 -1.77 12.71 -2.83
C THR A 82 -1.10 11.37 -2.58
N PRO A 83 -1.85 10.27 -2.35
CA PRO A 83 -1.23 9.00 -2.09
C PRO A 83 -0.42 8.52 -3.28
N GLY A 84 0.83 8.10 -3.06
CA GLY A 84 1.66 7.53 -4.12
C GLY A 84 1.14 6.15 -4.54
N THR A 85 0.67 5.38 -3.59
CA THR A 85 0.03 4.07 -3.82
C THR A 85 -1.32 4.02 -3.11
N PRO A 86 -2.28 3.17 -3.55
CA PRO A 86 -3.58 3.03 -2.90
C PRO A 86 -3.50 2.69 -1.41
N VAL A 87 -2.47 1.94 -1.00
CA VAL A 87 -2.24 1.55 0.40
C VAL A 87 -1.86 2.75 1.28
N ASN A 88 -1.42 3.85 0.69
CA ASN A 88 -1.10 5.09 1.40
C ASN A 88 -2.29 6.07 1.49
N ALA A 89 -3.49 5.66 1.09
CA ALA A 89 -4.64 6.55 1.08
C ALA A 89 -4.99 7.07 2.49
N LEU A 90 -5.00 6.22 3.51
CA LEU A 90 -5.26 6.65 4.88
C LEU A 90 -4.12 7.47 5.50
N THR A 91 -2.90 7.34 5.00
CA THR A 91 -1.77 8.17 5.43
C THR A 91 -2.02 9.66 5.17
N THR A 92 -2.88 9.99 4.19
CA THR A 92 -3.27 11.38 3.92
C THR A 92 -4.12 11.97 5.05
N TYR A 93 -4.93 11.15 5.75
CA TYR A 93 -5.93 11.62 6.71
C TYR A 93 -5.29 12.29 7.94
N ASP A 94 -4.24 11.71 8.48
CA ASP A 94 -3.54 12.24 9.66
C ASP A 94 -2.14 12.71 9.33
N GLY A 95 -1.42 12.05 8.43
CA GLY A 95 -0.07 12.43 8.04
C GLY A 95 0.02 13.81 7.40
N HIS A 96 -0.88 14.12 6.44
CA HIS A 96 -0.91 15.43 5.79
C HIS A 96 -1.28 16.59 6.75
N PRO A 97 -2.32 16.48 7.60
CA PRO A 97 -2.58 17.51 8.61
C PRO A 97 -1.43 17.77 9.58
N ILE A 98 -0.67 16.75 9.98
CA ILE A 98 0.55 16.93 10.78
C ILE A 98 1.59 17.74 9.99
N ALA A 99 1.83 17.37 8.72
CA ALA A 99 2.77 18.09 7.86
C ALA A 99 2.35 19.56 7.65
N ARG A 100 1.06 19.83 7.45
CA ARG A 100 0.51 21.19 7.31
C ARG A 100 0.69 22.07 8.55
N ARG A 101 0.81 21.47 9.73
CA ARG A 101 1.12 22.19 10.97
C ARG A 101 2.61 22.55 11.10
N GLY A 102 3.42 22.24 10.10
CA GLY A 102 4.86 22.50 10.12
C GLY A 102 5.70 21.34 10.67
N GLU A 103 5.11 20.15 10.85
CA GLU A 103 5.78 18.97 11.40
C GLU A 103 5.91 17.83 10.35
N PRO A 104 6.30 18.08 9.07
CA PRO A 104 6.36 17.04 8.03
C PRO A 104 7.35 15.92 8.37
N ARG A 105 8.48 16.29 9.03
CA ARG A 105 9.47 15.33 9.49
C ARG A 105 8.89 14.35 10.51
N ARG A 106 8.09 14.83 11.45
CA ARG A 106 7.45 14.00 12.47
C ARG A 106 6.48 13.02 11.81
N ALA A 107 5.65 13.49 10.88
CA ALA A 107 4.71 12.66 10.16
C ALA A 107 5.42 11.53 9.37
N LEU A 108 6.46 11.87 8.58
CA LEU A 108 7.26 10.88 7.85
C LEU A 108 7.96 9.90 8.78
N SER A 109 8.56 10.41 9.85
CA SER A 109 9.28 9.59 10.83
C SER A 109 8.34 8.61 11.55
N LEU A 110 7.13 9.02 11.92
CA LEU A 110 6.12 8.14 12.53
C LEU A 110 5.69 7.05 11.54
N ALA A 111 5.35 7.43 10.30
CA ALA A 111 4.94 6.48 9.27
C ALA A 111 6.03 5.43 9.00
N TYR A 112 7.26 5.86 8.80
CA TYR A 112 8.37 4.94 8.52
C TYR A 112 8.72 4.06 9.72
N SER A 113 8.69 4.62 10.92
CA SER A 113 8.98 3.84 12.14
C SER A 113 7.90 2.80 12.42
N ALA A 114 6.63 3.15 12.24
CA ALA A 114 5.52 2.21 12.39
C ALA A 114 5.60 1.11 11.33
N SER A 115 5.86 1.46 10.06
CA SER A 115 6.04 0.50 8.98
C SER A 115 7.24 -0.42 9.21
N PHE A 116 8.36 0.09 9.73
CA PHE A 116 9.53 -0.72 10.05
C PHE A 116 9.22 -1.77 11.13
N ILE A 117 8.53 -1.36 12.20
CA ILE A 117 8.13 -2.29 13.27
C ILE A 117 7.13 -3.33 12.73
N GLY A 118 6.10 -2.88 11.99
CA GLY A 118 5.13 -3.75 11.37
C GLY A 118 5.78 -4.74 10.39
N GLY A 119 6.76 -4.27 9.60
CA GLY A 119 7.55 -5.08 8.68
C GLY A 119 8.32 -6.19 9.40
N ILE A 120 9.04 -5.88 10.48
CA ILE A 120 9.75 -6.89 11.27
C ILE A 120 8.77 -7.93 11.83
N LEU A 121 7.67 -7.47 12.43
CA LEU A 121 6.67 -8.38 13.01
C LEU A 121 6.02 -9.26 11.93
N SER A 122 5.74 -8.70 10.74
CA SER A 122 5.16 -9.47 9.64
C SER A 122 6.14 -10.50 9.07
N VAL A 123 7.42 -10.18 8.94
CA VAL A 123 8.45 -11.15 8.50
C VAL A 123 8.60 -12.28 9.51
N LEU A 124 8.64 -11.98 10.81
CA LEU A 124 8.66 -13.01 11.84
C LEU A 124 7.41 -13.90 11.76
N ALA A 125 6.23 -13.28 11.62
CA ALA A 125 5.00 -14.05 11.44
C ALA A 125 5.04 -14.91 10.18
N LEU A 126 5.54 -14.39 9.06
CA LEU A 126 5.70 -15.13 7.81
C LEU A 126 6.56 -16.39 8.01
N ILE A 127 7.72 -16.26 8.64
CA ILE A 127 8.63 -17.38 8.91
C ILE A 127 7.92 -18.50 9.68
N PHE A 128 7.14 -18.16 10.72
CA PHE A 128 6.49 -19.15 11.58
C PHE A 128 5.14 -19.65 11.03
N LEU A 129 4.39 -18.81 10.32
CA LEU A 129 3.07 -19.15 9.81
C LEU A 129 3.08 -19.80 8.44
N THR A 130 4.02 -19.44 7.56
CA THR A 130 4.05 -19.96 6.17
C THR A 130 4.00 -21.49 6.09
N PRO A 131 4.76 -22.26 6.86
CA PRO A 131 4.68 -23.72 6.78
C PRO A 131 3.30 -24.28 7.15
N LYS A 132 2.62 -23.62 8.09
CA LYS A 132 1.27 -24.02 8.52
C LYS A 132 0.21 -23.60 7.51
N LEU A 133 0.32 -22.41 6.95
CA LEU A 133 -0.59 -21.88 5.93
C LEU A 133 -0.46 -22.65 4.61
N ALA A 134 0.76 -23.03 4.23
CA ALA A 134 0.99 -23.85 3.05
C ALA A 134 0.25 -25.19 3.10
N ALA A 135 0.11 -25.78 4.28
CA ALA A 135 -0.68 -27.01 4.47
C ALA A 135 -2.20 -26.80 4.31
N VAL A 136 -2.68 -25.57 4.56
CA VAL A 136 -4.11 -25.21 4.45
C VAL A 136 -4.45 -24.63 3.07
N ALA A 137 -3.48 -24.03 2.38
CA ALA A 137 -3.68 -23.38 1.08
C ALA A 137 -4.41 -24.23 0.03
N PRO A 138 -4.16 -25.56 -0.11
CA PRO A 138 -4.86 -26.39 -1.09
C PRO A 138 -6.37 -26.54 -0.86
N TYR A 139 -6.85 -26.24 0.34
CA TYR A 139 -8.28 -26.29 0.66
C TYR A 139 -9.05 -25.05 0.19
N PHE A 140 -8.35 -23.96 -0.17
CA PHE A 140 -8.98 -22.77 -0.71
C PHE A 140 -9.18 -22.87 -2.22
N GLY A 141 -10.43 -22.88 -2.63
CA GLY A 141 -10.82 -22.88 -4.05
C GLY A 141 -11.11 -21.48 -4.59
N SER A 142 -11.35 -21.39 -5.89
CA SER A 142 -11.71 -20.13 -6.55
C SER A 142 -12.97 -19.47 -5.98
N ARG A 143 -13.89 -20.28 -5.41
CA ARG A 143 -15.10 -19.76 -4.75
C ARG A 143 -14.77 -19.02 -3.46
N ASP A 144 -13.82 -19.53 -2.68
CA ASP A 144 -13.40 -18.93 -1.42
C ASP A 144 -12.68 -17.59 -1.67
N ILE A 145 -11.86 -17.53 -2.73
CA ILE A 145 -11.20 -16.30 -3.20
C ILE A 145 -12.25 -15.25 -3.61
N LEU A 146 -13.30 -15.68 -4.35
CA LEU A 146 -14.40 -14.79 -4.72
C LEU A 146 -15.12 -14.25 -3.49
N MET A 147 -15.43 -15.10 -2.51
CA MET A 147 -16.08 -14.69 -1.27
C MET A 147 -15.21 -13.73 -0.46
N ALA A 148 -13.92 -13.97 -0.39
CA ALA A 148 -12.96 -13.08 0.26
C ALA A 148 -12.92 -11.69 -0.43
N ALA A 149 -12.89 -11.66 -1.76
CA ALA A 149 -12.93 -10.42 -2.53
C ALA A 149 -14.25 -9.64 -2.30
N LEU A 150 -15.41 -10.32 -2.35
CA LEU A 150 -16.70 -9.71 -2.07
C LEU A 150 -16.77 -9.16 -0.63
N LEU A 151 -16.31 -9.93 0.34
CA LEU A 151 -16.20 -9.47 1.72
C LEU A 151 -15.36 -8.19 1.80
N GLY A 152 -14.22 -8.16 1.11
CA GLY A 152 -13.37 -6.98 1.02
C GLY A 152 -14.11 -5.75 0.51
N LEU A 153 -14.83 -5.88 -0.60
CA LEU A 153 -15.61 -4.78 -1.17
C LEU A 153 -16.71 -4.29 -0.22
N VAL A 154 -17.43 -5.22 0.43
CA VAL A 154 -18.45 -4.87 1.43
C VAL A 154 -17.85 -4.12 2.60
N LEU A 155 -16.69 -4.55 3.08
CA LEU A 155 -16.03 -3.90 4.21
C LEU A 155 -15.55 -2.49 3.86
N VAL A 156 -15.03 -2.27 2.64
CA VAL A 156 -14.71 -0.91 2.14
C VAL A 156 -15.94 -0.02 2.14
N ILE A 157 -17.09 -0.51 1.66
CA ILE A 157 -18.36 0.24 1.67
C ILE A 157 -18.76 0.61 3.10
N LEU A 158 -18.70 -0.34 4.03
CA LEU A 158 -19.09 -0.15 5.42
C LEU A 158 -18.18 0.80 6.21
N THR A 159 -16.91 0.95 5.78
CA THR A 159 -15.96 1.87 6.41
C THR A 159 -16.35 3.33 6.18
N HIS A 160 -17.04 3.65 5.08
CA HIS A 160 -17.51 5.00 4.75
C HIS A 160 -18.85 5.33 5.43
N ARG A 161 -18.82 5.44 6.77
CA ARG A 161 -20.00 5.75 7.58
C ARG A 161 -20.61 7.10 7.18
N GLY A 162 -21.93 7.12 6.99
CA GLY A 162 -22.67 8.31 6.56
C GLY A 162 -22.70 8.54 5.04
N GLN A 163 -21.88 7.83 4.26
CA GLN A 163 -21.87 7.88 2.78
C GLN A 163 -21.91 6.48 2.16
N THR A 164 -22.47 5.52 2.87
CA THR A 164 -22.47 4.09 2.49
C THR A 164 -23.09 3.85 1.11
N LEU A 165 -24.17 4.56 0.76
CA LEU A 165 -24.81 4.44 -0.54
C LEU A 165 -23.91 4.97 -1.67
N ALA A 166 -23.27 6.11 -1.46
CA ALA A 166 -22.32 6.67 -2.43
C ALA A 166 -21.09 5.76 -2.60
N ALA A 167 -20.56 5.23 -1.49
CA ALA A 167 -19.48 4.26 -1.52
C ALA A 167 -19.86 2.99 -2.28
N ALA A 168 -21.08 2.45 -2.06
CA ALA A 168 -21.58 1.29 -2.78
C ALA A 168 -21.74 1.57 -4.28
N ALA A 169 -22.24 2.74 -4.66
CA ALA A 169 -22.36 3.15 -6.05
C ALA A 169 -20.98 3.27 -6.73
N LEU A 170 -19.98 3.86 -6.05
CA LEU A 170 -18.61 3.95 -6.55
C LEU A 170 -17.92 2.59 -6.69
N VAL A 171 -18.13 1.68 -5.72
CA VAL A 171 -17.64 0.30 -5.81
C VAL A 171 -18.30 -0.41 -6.99
N GLY A 172 -19.63 -0.30 -7.16
CA GLY A 172 -20.34 -0.87 -8.30
C GLY A 172 -19.82 -0.33 -9.64
N MET A 173 -19.57 0.98 -9.73
CA MET A 173 -18.98 1.60 -10.91
C MET A 173 -17.56 1.11 -11.17
N GLY A 174 -16.74 0.95 -10.12
CA GLY A 174 -15.40 0.36 -10.23
C GLY A 174 -15.45 -1.07 -10.78
N VAL A 175 -16.33 -1.91 -10.24
CA VAL A 175 -16.54 -3.28 -10.74
C VAL A 175 -17.02 -3.27 -12.19
N PHE A 176 -17.96 -2.39 -12.55
CA PHE A 176 -18.42 -2.26 -13.94
C PHE A 176 -17.28 -1.87 -14.89
N ILE A 177 -16.43 -0.93 -14.51
CA ILE A 177 -15.26 -0.52 -15.29
C ILE A 177 -14.32 -1.69 -15.55
N THR A 178 -14.11 -2.57 -14.58
CA THR A 178 -13.23 -3.75 -14.74
C THR A 178 -13.79 -4.81 -15.67
N VAL A 179 -15.10 -4.82 -15.91
CA VAL A 179 -15.77 -5.78 -16.81
C VAL A 179 -15.71 -5.33 -18.27
N VAL A 180 -15.40 -4.06 -18.53
CA VAL A 180 -15.23 -3.55 -19.91
C VAL A 180 -14.01 -4.19 -20.56
N GLY A 181 -14.16 -4.75 -21.76
CA GLY A 181 -13.07 -5.38 -22.51
C GLY A 181 -13.40 -6.77 -22.99
N MET A 182 -12.39 -7.51 -23.41
CA MET A 182 -12.53 -8.90 -23.86
C MET A 182 -12.43 -9.86 -22.69
N GLU A 183 -13.40 -10.73 -22.55
CA GLU A 183 -13.38 -11.78 -21.54
C GLU A 183 -12.31 -12.82 -21.86
N PRO A 184 -11.39 -13.14 -20.90
CA PRO A 184 -10.23 -13.97 -21.19
C PRO A 184 -10.53 -15.46 -21.44
N PHE A 185 -11.69 -15.98 -20.98
CA PHE A 185 -12.01 -17.41 -21.14
C PHE A 185 -12.72 -17.72 -22.45
N ARG A 186 -13.70 -16.89 -22.83
CA ARG A 186 -14.53 -17.11 -24.03
C ARG A 186 -14.15 -16.19 -25.19
N LEU A 187 -13.21 -15.27 -24.96
CA LEU A 187 -12.77 -14.27 -25.94
C LEU A 187 -13.93 -13.44 -26.51
N THR A 188 -14.99 -13.23 -25.71
CA THR A 188 -16.16 -12.44 -26.09
C THR A 188 -15.99 -10.98 -25.65
N ASP A 189 -16.36 -10.07 -26.54
CA ASP A 189 -16.33 -8.65 -26.26
C ASP A 189 -17.44 -8.26 -25.29
N ARG A 190 -17.09 -7.58 -24.17
CA ARG A 190 -18.02 -7.05 -23.19
C ARG A 190 -17.93 -5.53 -23.12
N PHE A 191 -19.03 -4.84 -23.37
CA PHE A 191 -19.13 -3.38 -23.31
C PHE A 191 -18.07 -2.63 -24.13
N VAL A 192 -17.65 -3.22 -25.26
CA VAL A 192 -16.63 -2.63 -26.15
C VAL A 192 -17.24 -1.61 -27.12
N PHE A 193 -18.58 -1.61 -27.28
CA PHE A 193 -19.33 -0.66 -28.12
C PHE A 193 -18.79 -0.51 -29.56
N GLY A 194 -18.18 -1.58 -30.10
CA GLY A 194 -17.56 -1.57 -31.44
C GLY A 194 -16.23 -0.83 -31.52
N LEU A 195 -15.64 -0.41 -30.41
CA LEU A 195 -14.37 0.30 -30.35
C LEU A 195 -13.20 -0.66 -30.10
N PRO A 196 -12.31 -0.90 -31.10
CA PRO A 196 -11.24 -1.90 -30.95
C PRO A 196 -10.28 -1.65 -29.78
N TRP A 197 -10.05 -0.39 -29.42
CA TRP A 197 -9.17 -0.02 -28.31
C TRP A 197 -9.75 -0.36 -26.93
N LEU A 198 -11.09 -0.53 -26.80
CA LEU A 198 -11.73 -0.97 -25.56
C LEU A 198 -11.59 -2.48 -25.32
N ARG A 199 -11.18 -3.27 -26.33
CA ARG A 199 -10.92 -4.71 -26.15
C ARG A 199 -9.85 -5.02 -25.09
N GLY A 200 -8.86 -4.14 -24.96
CA GLY A 200 -7.84 -4.22 -23.92
C GLY A 200 -8.34 -3.86 -22.52
N GLY A 201 -9.61 -3.48 -22.39
CA GLY A 201 -10.17 -2.93 -21.14
C GLY A 201 -9.69 -1.53 -20.82
N LEU A 202 -10.13 -1.01 -19.68
CA LEU A 202 -9.64 0.26 -19.15
C LEU A 202 -8.42 -0.01 -18.26
N ALA A 203 -7.26 0.41 -18.71
CA ALA A 203 -6.02 0.19 -18.00
C ALA A 203 -6.05 0.90 -16.62
N LEU A 204 -5.66 0.18 -15.57
CA LEU A 204 -5.67 0.69 -14.20
C LEU A 204 -4.82 1.95 -14.02
N ILE A 205 -3.66 2.01 -14.67
CA ILE A 205 -2.71 3.11 -14.52
C ILE A 205 -3.30 4.45 -14.98
N PRO A 206 -3.80 4.60 -16.23
CA PRO A 206 -4.45 5.83 -16.65
C PRO A 206 -5.66 6.21 -15.78
N ALA A 207 -6.44 5.23 -15.32
CA ALA A 207 -7.57 5.47 -14.45
C ALA A 207 -7.13 6.07 -13.09
N VAL A 208 -6.12 5.49 -12.45
CA VAL A 208 -5.56 5.99 -11.18
C VAL A 208 -4.91 7.37 -11.37
N LEU A 209 -4.11 7.55 -12.43
CA LEU A 209 -3.51 8.86 -12.74
C LEU A 209 -4.59 9.92 -12.97
N GLY A 210 -5.65 9.59 -13.69
CA GLY A 210 -6.77 10.50 -13.93
C GLY A 210 -7.49 10.88 -12.63
N LEU A 211 -7.86 9.89 -11.83
CA LEU A 211 -8.62 10.11 -10.61
C LEU A 211 -7.82 10.83 -9.52
N PHE A 212 -6.54 10.56 -9.37
CA PHE A 212 -5.73 11.14 -8.30
C PHE A 212 -4.85 12.29 -8.78
N ALA A 213 -3.96 12.07 -9.76
CA ALA A 213 -2.98 13.06 -10.12
C ALA A 213 -3.61 14.25 -10.86
N ILE A 214 -4.46 14.00 -11.86
CA ILE A 214 -5.12 15.08 -12.63
C ILE A 214 -6.13 15.82 -11.74
N SER A 215 -6.90 15.11 -10.93
CA SER A 215 -7.82 15.73 -9.96
C SER A 215 -7.07 16.67 -9.01
N GLN A 216 -5.94 16.21 -8.47
CA GLN A 216 -5.11 17.03 -7.57
C GLN A 216 -4.50 18.24 -8.30
N ALA A 217 -4.09 18.07 -9.55
CA ALA A 217 -3.59 19.19 -10.36
C ALA A 217 -4.65 20.29 -10.54
N PHE A 218 -5.90 19.94 -10.81
CA PHE A 218 -6.99 20.91 -10.88
C PHE A 218 -7.24 21.62 -9.54
N ILE A 219 -7.21 20.88 -8.43
CA ILE A 219 -7.35 21.48 -7.10
C ILE A 219 -6.22 22.47 -6.82
N LEU A 220 -4.98 22.13 -7.18
CA LEU A 220 -3.83 23.02 -7.00
C LEU A 220 -3.91 24.26 -7.88
N LEU A 221 -4.39 24.14 -9.12
CA LEU A 221 -4.59 25.28 -10.03
C LEU A 221 -5.69 26.23 -9.53
N GLN A 222 -6.70 25.72 -8.85
CA GLN A 222 -7.76 26.54 -8.25
C GLN A 222 -7.35 27.18 -6.91
N SER A 223 -6.34 26.63 -6.25
CA SER A 223 -5.86 27.18 -4.99
C SER A 223 -4.92 28.36 -5.26
N SER A 224 -5.37 29.56 -4.89
CA SER A 224 -4.56 30.81 -4.94
C SER A 224 -3.55 30.91 -3.79
N ASP A 225 -3.23 29.82 -3.12
CA ASP A 225 -2.33 29.83 -1.99
C ASP A 225 -0.91 30.22 -2.46
N ALA A 226 -0.37 31.27 -1.82
CA ALA A 226 1.02 31.68 -1.97
C ALA A 226 1.96 30.48 -1.85
N PRO A 227 3.13 30.48 -2.52
CA PRO A 227 4.04 29.36 -2.52
C PRO A 227 4.36 28.99 -1.07
N ARG A 228 3.81 27.87 -0.60
CA ARG A 228 4.10 27.34 0.73
C ARG A 228 5.57 27.04 0.79
N GLN A 229 6.26 27.72 1.70
CA GLN A 229 7.61 27.31 2.05
C GLN A 229 7.56 25.86 2.49
N ILE A 230 8.11 24.98 1.65
CA ILE A 230 8.25 23.56 2.00
C ILE A 230 9.21 23.53 3.20
N PRO A 231 8.74 23.14 4.40
CA PRO A 231 9.61 23.10 5.57
C PRO A 231 10.78 22.14 5.25
N LYS A 232 12.01 22.59 5.50
CA LYS A 232 13.17 21.72 5.32
C LYS A 232 13.01 20.51 6.23
N VAL A 233 12.91 19.33 5.63
CA VAL A 233 12.85 18.06 6.35
C VAL A 233 14.25 17.74 6.83
N THR A 234 14.62 18.26 8.01
CA THR A 234 15.94 18.02 8.64
C THR A 234 15.82 17.03 9.78
N GLY A 235 16.79 16.13 9.92
CA GLY A 235 16.98 15.20 11.03
C GLY A 235 16.79 13.73 10.70
N SER A 236 16.83 12.83 11.70
CA SER A 236 16.76 11.39 11.52
C SER A 236 15.37 10.91 11.11
N PRO A 237 15.25 10.04 10.09
CA PRO A 237 13.98 9.42 9.71
C PRO A 237 13.41 8.48 10.80
N PHE A 238 14.23 8.06 11.75
CA PHE A 238 13.84 7.18 12.86
C PHE A 238 13.49 7.93 14.16
N ALA A 239 13.37 9.27 14.13
CA ALA A 239 12.99 10.03 15.32
C ALA A 239 11.62 9.60 15.89
N GLY A 240 10.69 9.12 15.05
CA GLY A 240 9.41 8.57 15.44
C GLY A 240 9.47 7.20 16.11
N LEU A 241 10.57 6.45 15.96
CA LEU A 241 10.70 5.10 16.51
C LEU A 241 10.51 5.06 18.02
N PHE A 242 11.13 6.03 18.72
CA PHE A 242 10.98 6.15 20.16
C PHE A 242 9.55 6.52 20.59
N GLU A 243 8.87 7.37 19.82
CA GLU A 243 7.48 7.74 20.07
C GLU A 243 6.55 6.53 19.88
N VAL A 244 6.75 5.73 18.81
CA VAL A 244 5.98 4.50 18.56
C VAL A 244 6.19 3.49 19.69
N PHE A 245 7.43 3.20 20.10
CA PHE A 245 7.70 2.25 21.18
C PHE A 245 7.16 2.69 22.54
N ARG A 246 7.26 3.96 22.87
CA ARG A 246 6.88 4.46 24.19
C ARG A 246 5.38 4.73 24.33
N ARG A 247 4.78 5.38 23.32
CA ARG A 247 3.40 5.87 23.39
C ARG A 247 2.41 5.07 22.58
N LEU A 248 2.82 4.58 21.42
CA LEU A 248 1.93 3.99 20.42
C LEU A 248 2.06 2.46 20.32
N LYS A 249 2.80 1.83 21.24
CA LYS A 249 3.07 0.37 21.20
C LYS A 249 1.81 -0.49 21.08
N ARG A 250 0.73 -0.13 21.76
CA ARG A 250 -0.53 -0.88 21.68
C ARG A 250 -1.16 -0.78 20.29
N VAL A 251 -1.21 0.42 19.74
CA VAL A 251 -1.73 0.66 18.39
C VAL A 251 -0.86 -0.08 17.38
N ALA A 252 0.47 0.06 17.46
CA ALA A 252 1.41 -0.60 16.56
C ALA A 252 1.27 -2.12 16.57
N LEU A 253 1.16 -2.75 17.75
CA LEU A 253 0.97 -4.20 17.88
C LEU A 253 -0.39 -4.67 17.34
N CYS A 254 -1.47 -3.96 17.65
CA CYS A 254 -2.80 -4.29 17.15
C CYS A 254 -2.85 -4.13 15.62
N SER A 255 -2.32 -3.03 15.07
CA SER A 255 -2.27 -2.79 13.63
C SER A 255 -1.42 -3.82 12.90
N SER A 256 -0.26 -4.21 13.48
CA SER A 256 0.56 -5.30 12.94
C SER A 256 -0.20 -6.63 12.93
N GLY A 257 -0.95 -6.94 13.99
CA GLY A 257 -1.80 -8.12 14.05
C GLY A 257 -2.86 -8.13 12.95
N PHE A 258 -3.54 -7.00 12.72
CA PHE A 258 -4.47 -6.86 11.59
C PHE A 258 -3.77 -6.99 10.26
N GLY A 259 -2.60 -6.36 10.10
CA GLY A 259 -1.79 -6.47 8.88
C GLY A 259 -1.43 -7.93 8.55
N ILE A 260 -1.02 -8.70 9.54
CA ILE A 260 -0.69 -10.12 9.39
C ILE A 260 -1.93 -10.94 9.01
N ILE A 261 -3.04 -10.77 9.73
CA ILE A 261 -4.28 -11.53 9.47
C ILE A 261 -4.87 -11.19 8.10
N MET A 262 -4.98 -9.91 7.80
CA MET A 262 -5.55 -9.45 6.53
C MET A 262 -4.61 -9.72 5.36
N GLY A 263 -3.29 -9.69 5.57
CA GLY A 263 -2.31 -10.02 4.55
C GLY A 263 -2.38 -11.46 4.03
N ILE A 264 -3.01 -12.38 4.78
CA ILE A 264 -3.28 -13.74 4.34
C ILE A 264 -4.38 -13.77 3.25
N ILE A 265 -5.24 -12.74 3.20
CA ILE A 265 -6.34 -12.66 2.24
C ILE A 265 -5.81 -12.15 0.89
N PRO A 266 -5.88 -12.98 -0.20
CA PRO A 266 -5.33 -12.59 -1.49
C PRO A 266 -6.02 -11.36 -2.09
N GLY A 267 -5.22 -10.41 -2.58
CA GLY A 267 -5.66 -9.30 -3.43
C GLY A 267 -6.25 -8.08 -2.73
N VAL A 268 -6.69 -8.18 -1.48
CA VAL A 268 -7.32 -7.07 -0.73
C VAL A 268 -6.72 -6.82 0.66
N GLY A 269 -5.85 -7.72 1.13
CA GLY A 269 -5.40 -7.75 2.51
C GLY A 269 -4.74 -6.46 2.97
N GLU A 270 -3.78 -5.94 2.23
CA GLU A 270 -3.04 -4.74 2.58
C GLU A 270 -3.94 -3.48 2.61
N PHE A 271 -4.90 -3.40 1.68
CA PHE A 271 -5.83 -2.28 1.63
C PHE A 271 -6.82 -2.32 2.80
N LEU A 272 -7.38 -3.49 3.11
CA LEU A 272 -8.30 -3.65 4.23
C LEU A 272 -7.65 -3.46 5.58
N ALA A 273 -6.42 -3.94 5.75
CA ALA A 273 -5.69 -3.86 7.01
C ALA A 273 -5.59 -2.42 7.52
N GLN A 274 -5.33 -1.45 6.63
CA GLN A 274 -5.23 -0.04 7.01
C GLN A 274 -6.56 0.51 7.56
N PHE A 275 -7.70 0.21 6.92
CA PHE A 275 -9.00 0.70 7.36
C PHE A 275 -9.43 0.09 8.69
N PHE A 276 -9.21 -1.22 8.86
CA PHE A 276 -9.52 -1.89 10.12
C PHE A 276 -8.65 -1.43 11.27
N SER A 277 -7.34 -1.34 11.05
CA SER A 277 -6.43 -0.87 12.08
C SER A 277 -6.69 0.58 12.46
N TYR A 278 -6.97 1.44 11.49
CA TYR A 278 -7.33 2.83 11.74
C TYR A 278 -8.63 2.94 12.55
N GLY A 279 -9.68 2.21 12.15
CA GLY A 279 -10.96 2.19 12.87
C GLY A 279 -10.83 1.64 14.29
N LEU A 280 -9.97 0.64 14.51
CA LEU A 280 -9.67 0.13 15.85
C LEU A 280 -8.86 1.14 16.66
N ALA A 281 -7.83 1.74 16.09
CA ALA A 281 -7.03 2.77 16.74
C ALA A 281 -7.92 3.93 17.21
N GLN A 282 -8.84 4.39 16.36
CA GLN A 282 -9.81 5.41 16.70
C GLN A 282 -10.71 5.02 17.89
N LYS A 283 -11.19 3.75 17.93
CA LYS A 283 -12.02 3.26 19.04
C LYS A 283 -11.25 3.11 20.36
N LEU A 284 -9.99 2.77 20.30
CA LEU A 284 -9.12 2.56 21.48
C LEU A 284 -8.48 3.86 21.98
N SER A 285 -8.51 4.91 21.17
CA SER A 285 -7.92 6.20 21.51
C SER A 285 -8.74 6.92 22.59
N LYS A 286 -8.02 7.67 23.43
CA LYS A 286 -8.63 8.60 24.39
C LYS A 286 -9.14 9.89 23.73
N THR A 287 -8.74 10.15 22.48
CA THR A 287 -9.09 11.38 21.74
C THR A 287 -9.51 11.04 20.30
N PRO A 288 -10.60 10.26 20.12
CA PRO A 288 -11.04 9.79 18.80
C PRO A 288 -11.41 10.94 17.84
N GLU A 289 -11.75 12.11 18.37
CA GLU A 289 -12.09 13.31 17.60
C GLU A 289 -10.91 13.95 16.86
N LYS A 290 -9.67 13.57 17.20
CA LYS A 290 -8.43 14.02 16.54
C LYS A 290 -8.10 13.24 15.28
N PHE A 291 -8.69 12.06 15.10
CA PHE A 291 -8.51 11.25 13.90
C PHE A 291 -9.06 11.97 12.67
N GLY A 292 -8.32 11.92 11.57
CA GLY A 292 -8.58 12.69 10.35
C GLY A 292 -8.15 14.16 10.45
N LYS A 293 -7.57 14.58 11.58
CA LYS A 293 -7.12 15.95 11.82
C LYS A 293 -5.65 16.05 12.25
N GLY A 294 -4.90 14.98 12.09
CA GLY A 294 -3.48 14.92 12.46
C GLY A 294 -3.25 14.26 13.82
N SER A 295 -3.84 13.10 14.04
CA SER A 295 -3.55 12.23 15.18
C SER A 295 -2.27 11.43 14.92
N SER A 296 -1.37 11.35 15.89
CA SER A 296 -0.20 10.46 15.80
C SER A 296 -0.58 8.97 16.01
N GLU A 297 -1.79 8.70 16.46
CA GLU A 297 -2.34 7.34 16.63
C GLU A 297 -3.02 6.82 15.35
N GLY A 298 -3.34 7.70 14.41
CA GLY A 298 -3.93 7.36 13.10
C GLY A 298 -2.88 7.05 12.07
#